data_0a1e649fae0dfba35c6df8826d35e04a
#
_entry.id   0a1e649fae0dfba35c6df8826d35e04a
#
_cell.length_a   1.000
_cell.length_b   1.000
_cell.length_c   1.000
_cell.angle_alpha   90.00
_cell.angle_beta   90.00
_cell.angle_gamma   90.00
#
_symmetry.space_group_name_H-M   'P 1'
#
loop_
_entity.id
_entity.type
_entity.pdbx_description
1 polymer ?
#
loop_
_entity_poly.entity_id
_entity_poly.type
_entity_poly.pdbx_seq_one_letter_code
_entity_poly.pdbx_strand_id
1 'polypeptide(L)'
;MIYKWTISQVERELTQGTLSDVIKTVHYRYRGTDANGTTAETYGEVALGEPNPDSFTAWDKVTASDVEGWLESIFSIVAVIEEGEEIKPTQLEQMKQNIQRKIDLINTPETITSELINTI
;
A
#
# COMPACT_ATOMS: atom_id res chain seq x y z
N MET A 1 -3.57 13.84 -8.45
CA MET A 1 -2.96 12.50 -8.33
C MET A 1 -4.05 11.50 -7.99
N ILE A 2 -4.10 10.41 -8.72
CA ILE A 2 -5.05 9.33 -8.48
C ILE A 2 -4.27 8.16 -7.89
N TYR A 3 -4.73 7.64 -6.75
CA TYR A 3 -4.10 6.51 -6.08
C TYR A 3 -5.00 5.27 -6.19
N LYS A 4 -4.38 4.12 -6.42
CA LYS A 4 -5.11 2.87 -6.56
C LYS A 4 -4.35 1.72 -5.91
N TRP A 5 -5.07 0.90 -5.16
CA TRP A 5 -4.58 -0.37 -4.63
C TRP A 5 -4.71 -1.47 -5.68
N THR A 6 -3.76 -2.38 -5.68
CA THR A 6 -3.86 -3.66 -6.37
C THR A 6 -3.50 -4.74 -5.37
N ILE A 7 -4.40 -5.68 -5.18
CA ILE A 7 -4.15 -6.83 -4.31
C ILE A 7 -3.51 -7.90 -5.17
N SER A 8 -2.20 -8.12 -4.98
CA SER A 8 -1.43 -9.07 -5.80
C SER A 8 -1.78 -10.50 -5.45
N GLN A 9 -1.85 -10.80 -4.15
CA GLN A 9 -2.24 -12.10 -3.63
C GLN A 9 -2.54 -11.98 -2.14
N VAL A 10 -3.20 -12.99 -1.61
CA VAL A 10 -3.45 -13.12 -0.18
C VAL A 10 -3.00 -14.50 0.28
N GLU A 11 -2.56 -14.58 1.54
CA GLU A 11 -2.24 -15.84 2.19
C GLU A 11 -3.35 -16.13 3.18
N ARG A 12 -3.92 -17.33 3.08
CA ARG A 12 -5.03 -17.76 3.95
C ARG A 12 -4.55 -18.87 4.89
N GLU A 13 -5.01 -18.79 6.12
CA GLU A 13 -4.92 -19.90 7.05
C GLU A 13 -6.19 -20.74 6.88
N LEU A 14 -6.03 -22.03 6.56
CA LEU A 14 -7.17 -22.89 6.22
C LEU A 14 -8.13 -23.09 7.39
N THR A 15 -7.59 -23.11 8.61
CA THR A 15 -8.40 -23.27 9.82
C THR A 15 -7.81 -22.44 10.94
N GLN A 16 -8.64 -21.63 11.58
CA GLN A 16 -8.25 -20.88 12.78
C GLN A 16 -9.42 -20.95 13.78
N GLY A 17 -9.30 -21.81 14.79
CA GLY A 17 -10.39 -22.06 15.71
C GLY A 17 -11.60 -22.65 14.98
N THR A 18 -12.71 -21.94 15.01
CA THR A 18 -13.95 -22.31 14.28
C THR A 18 -14.05 -21.66 12.91
N LEU A 19 -13.09 -20.82 12.54
CA LEU A 19 -13.09 -20.09 11.27
C LEU A 19 -12.27 -20.83 10.22
N SER A 20 -12.69 -20.73 8.96
CA SER A 20 -12.02 -21.34 7.81
C SER A 20 -11.57 -20.28 6.82
N ASP A 21 -10.46 -20.54 6.13
CA ASP A 21 -9.93 -19.66 5.09
C ASP A 21 -9.76 -18.22 5.54
N VAL A 22 -9.11 -18.05 6.67
CA VAL A 22 -8.84 -16.72 7.26
C VAL A 22 -7.67 -16.07 6.55
N ILE A 23 -7.87 -14.88 5.99
CA ILE A 23 -6.79 -14.12 5.35
C ILE A 23 -5.83 -13.64 6.45
N LYS A 24 -4.56 -14.03 6.35
CA LYS A 24 -3.53 -13.67 7.33
C LYS A 24 -2.56 -12.62 6.80
N THR A 25 -2.27 -12.66 5.51
CA THR A 25 -1.30 -11.73 4.89
C THR A 25 -1.85 -11.26 3.57
N VAL A 26 -1.71 -9.97 3.32
CA VAL A 26 -2.10 -9.33 2.06
C VAL A 26 -0.86 -8.78 1.37
N HIS A 27 -0.64 -9.19 0.13
CA HIS A 27 0.40 -8.61 -0.73
C HIS A 27 -0.26 -7.56 -1.60
N TYR A 28 0.29 -6.36 -1.61
CA TYR A 28 -0.34 -5.22 -2.25
C TYR A 28 0.64 -4.43 -3.10
N ARG A 29 0.07 -3.68 -4.03
CA ARG A 29 0.73 -2.59 -4.74
C ARG A 29 -0.13 -1.34 -4.58
N TYR A 30 0.49 -0.22 -4.38
CA TYR A 30 -0.18 1.06 -4.29
C TYR A 30 0.40 1.98 -5.34
N ARG A 31 -0.40 2.40 -6.30
CA ARG A 31 0.02 3.15 -7.48
C ARG A 31 -0.58 4.54 -7.46
N GLY A 32 0.26 5.55 -7.78
CA GLY A 32 -0.19 6.90 -8.04
C GLY A 32 0.00 7.25 -9.51
N THR A 33 -0.94 7.99 -10.07
CA THR A 33 -0.90 8.48 -11.45
C THR A 33 -1.16 9.97 -11.44
N ASP A 34 -0.28 10.75 -12.04
CA ASP A 34 -0.46 12.21 -12.13
C ASP A 34 -1.31 12.61 -13.34
N ALA A 35 -1.52 13.92 -13.51
CA ALA A 35 -2.33 14.46 -14.61
C ALA A 35 -1.73 14.19 -15.99
N ASN A 36 -0.43 13.95 -16.07
CA ASN A 36 0.28 13.64 -17.32
C ASN A 36 0.31 12.15 -17.64
N GLY A 37 -0.28 11.31 -16.78
CA GLY A 37 -0.26 9.87 -16.95
C GLY A 37 1.01 9.21 -16.44
N THR A 38 1.90 9.95 -15.78
CA THR A 38 3.09 9.39 -15.15
C THR A 38 2.69 8.58 -13.93
N THR A 39 3.18 7.36 -13.82
CA THR A 39 2.84 6.46 -12.73
C THR A 39 4.06 6.03 -11.94
N ALA A 40 3.86 5.80 -10.66
CA ALA A 40 4.84 5.12 -9.81
C ALA A 40 4.07 4.31 -8.77
N GLU A 41 4.74 3.33 -8.20
CA GLU A 41 4.09 2.47 -7.21
C GLU A 41 5.03 2.11 -6.07
N THR A 42 4.44 1.76 -4.96
CA THR A 42 5.09 1.06 -3.88
C THR A 42 4.38 -0.28 -3.67
N TYR A 43 5.08 -1.26 -3.16
CA TYR A 43 4.53 -2.59 -2.93
C TYR A 43 5.02 -3.14 -1.60
N GLY A 44 4.31 -4.13 -1.09
CA GLY A 44 4.69 -4.76 0.15
C GLY A 44 3.68 -5.81 0.56
N GLU A 45 3.82 -6.22 1.81
CA GLU A 45 2.90 -7.15 2.45
C GLU A 45 2.58 -6.66 3.85
N VAL A 46 1.40 -7.02 4.32
CA VAL A 46 0.96 -6.69 5.67
C VAL A 46 0.27 -7.91 6.26
N ALA A 47 0.65 -8.22 7.50
CA ALA A 47 -0.01 -9.26 8.27
C ALA A 47 -1.26 -8.66 8.92
N LEU A 48 -2.39 -9.35 8.76
CA LEU A 48 -3.62 -8.99 9.44
C LEU A 48 -3.60 -9.60 10.85
N GLY A 49 -4.22 -8.93 11.81
CA GLY A 49 -4.35 -9.43 13.16
C GLY A 49 -5.36 -10.58 13.26
N GLU A 50 -5.64 -10.99 14.49
CA GLU A 50 -6.63 -12.02 14.75
C GLU A 50 -8.00 -11.59 14.24
N PRO A 51 -8.75 -12.48 13.57
CA PRO A 51 -10.07 -12.15 13.09
C PRO A 51 -11.05 -11.99 14.26
N ASN A 52 -12.01 -11.08 14.10
CA ASN A 52 -13.11 -10.97 15.04
C ASN A 52 -14.25 -11.88 14.55
N PRO A 53 -14.58 -12.96 15.28
CA PRO A 53 -15.63 -13.90 14.84
C PRO A 53 -16.99 -13.23 14.62
N ASP A 54 -17.28 -12.14 15.36
CA ASP A 54 -18.57 -11.43 15.26
C ASP A 54 -18.68 -10.59 13.99
N SER A 55 -17.56 -10.21 13.38
CA SER A 55 -17.50 -9.39 12.17
C SER A 55 -16.70 -10.03 11.05
N PHE A 56 -16.47 -11.34 11.14
CA PHE A 56 -15.70 -12.07 10.14
C PHE A 56 -16.47 -12.19 8.82
N THR A 57 -15.79 -11.86 7.73
CA THR A 57 -16.32 -12.05 6.37
C THR A 57 -15.76 -13.35 5.80
N ALA A 58 -16.65 -14.25 5.41
CA ALA A 58 -16.25 -15.54 4.83
C ALA A 58 -15.48 -15.33 3.51
N TRP A 59 -14.50 -16.20 3.24
CA TRP A 59 -13.63 -16.10 2.07
C TRP A 59 -14.39 -15.93 0.75
N ASP A 60 -15.47 -16.69 0.56
CA ASP A 60 -16.27 -16.63 -0.66
C ASP A 60 -17.06 -15.33 -0.84
N LYS A 61 -17.10 -14.49 0.19
CA LYS A 61 -17.80 -13.19 0.18
C LYS A 61 -16.85 -12.00 0.22
N VAL A 62 -15.55 -12.25 0.42
CA VAL A 62 -14.55 -11.18 0.43
C VAL A 62 -14.34 -10.68 -0.99
N THR A 63 -14.37 -9.36 -1.17
CA THR A 63 -14.08 -8.71 -2.45
C THR A 63 -12.76 -7.96 -2.37
N ALA A 64 -12.20 -7.63 -3.53
CA ALA A 64 -11.01 -6.77 -3.59
C ALA A 64 -11.27 -5.43 -2.90
N SER A 65 -12.46 -4.88 -3.06
CA SER A 65 -12.86 -3.63 -2.41
C SER A 65 -12.83 -3.73 -0.88
N ASP A 66 -13.24 -4.87 -0.31
CA ASP A 66 -13.16 -5.10 1.12
C ASP A 66 -11.72 -5.06 1.61
N VAL A 67 -10.82 -5.77 0.92
CA VAL A 67 -9.40 -5.82 1.27
C VAL A 67 -8.75 -4.44 1.13
N GLU A 68 -9.07 -3.71 0.08
CA GLU A 68 -8.59 -2.33 -0.11
C GLU A 68 -9.00 -1.42 1.05
N GLY A 69 -10.25 -1.56 1.51
CA GLY A 69 -10.74 -0.83 2.67
C GLY A 69 -9.98 -1.18 3.95
N TRP A 70 -9.63 -2.44 4.14
CA TRP A 70 -8.81 -2.85 5.29
C TRP A 70 -7.41 -2.23 5.24
N LEU A 71 -6.78 -2.21 4.07
CA LEU A 71 -5.47 -1.60 3.89
C LEU A 71 -5.51 -0.08 4.14
N GLU A 72 -6.51 0.61 3.63
CA GLU A 72 -6.70 2.04 3.91
C GLU A 72 -6.78 2.30 5.42
N SER A 73 -7.53 1.49 6.14
CA SER A 73 -7.68 1.62 7.59
C SER A 73 -6.36 1.34 8.33
N ILE A 74 -5.67 0.26 7.96
CA ILE A 74 -4.41 -0.13 8.61
C ILE A 74 -3.34 0.94 8.43
N PHE A 75 -3.17 1.44 7.21
CA PHE A 75 -2.12 2.40 6.90
C PHE A 75 -2.48 3.84 7.29
N SER A 76 -3.71 4.09 7.70
CA SER A 76 -4.17 5.39 8.17
C SER A 76 -4.18 5.52 9.69
N ILE A 77 -3.65 4.55 10.41
CA ILE A 77 -3.58 4.62 11.89
C ILE A 77 -2.65 5.77 12.29
N VAL A 78 -3.21 6.68 13.08
CA VAL A 78 -2.46 7.80 13.63
C VAL A 78 -1.80 7.37 14.94
N ALA A 79 -0.50 7.61 15.05
CA ALA A 79 0.22 7.35 16.29
C ALA A 79 -0.27 8.29 17.39
N VAL A 80 -0.39 7.78 18.63
CA VAL A 80 -0.66 8.62 19.77
C VAL A 80 0.58 9.48 20.04
N ILE A 81 0.41 10.80 20.01
CA ILE A 81 1.50 11.75 20.26
C ILE A 81 1.26 12.46 21.59
N GLU A 82 2.34 12.71 22.31
CA GLU A 82 2.29 13.50 23.54
C GLU A 82 2.25 14.99 23.20
N GLU A 83 1.76 15.77 24.17
CA GLU A 83 1.69 17.24 24.02
C GLU A 83 3.09 17.80 23.75
N GLY A 84 3.20 18.62 22.68
CA GLY A 84 4.45 19.25 22.28
C GLY A 84 5.25 18.48 21.23
N GLU A 85 4.81 17.28 20.85
CA GLU A 85 5.43 16.52 19.76
C GLU A 85 4.84 16.92 18.40
N GLU A 86 5.65 16.82 17.36
CA GLU A 86 5.18 17.04 16.00
C GLU A 86 4.25 15.88 15.57
N ILE A 87 3.19 16.22 14.84
CA ILE A 87 2.32 15.23 14.22
C ILE A 87 3.08 14.56 13.08
N LYS A 88 3.30 13.26 13.20
CA LYS A 88 3.96 12.48 12.16
C LYS A 88 2.94 12.02 11.11
N PRO A 89 3.32 11.96 9.84
CA PRO A 89 2.44 11.42 8.82
C PRO A 89 2.12 9.95 9.07
N THR A 90 0.93 9.53 8.65
CA THR A 90 0.56 8.12 8.66
C THR A 90 1.40 7.35 7.65
N GLN A 91 1.39 6.02 7.74
CA GLN A 91 2.07 5.19 6.73
C GLN A 91 1.51 5.44 5.33
N LEU A 92 0.18 5.63 5.22
CA LEU A 92 -0.44 5.92 3.94
C LEU A 92 0.06 7.25 3.37
N GLU A 93 0.16 8.30 4.19
CA GLU A 93 0.71 9.58 3.77
C GLU A 93 2.17 9.46 3.32
N GLN A 94 2.98 8.67 4.02
CA GLN A 94 4.36 8.40 3.64
C GLN A 94 4.45 7.66 2.30
N MET A 95 3.57 6.70 2.07
CA MET A 95 3.49 5.98 0.80
C MET A 95 3.16 6.93 -0.35
N LYS A 96 2.20 7.83 -0.14
CA LYS A 96 1.85 8.86 -1.12
C LYS A 96 3.01 9.82 -1.40
N GLN A 97 3.72 10.25 -0.37
CA GLN A 97 4.90 11.11 -0.51
C GLN A 97 6.01 10.40 -1.30
N ASN A 98 6.25 9.13 -1.04
CA ASN A 98 7.25 8.34 -1.77
C ASN A 98 6.88 8.19 -3.24
N ILE A 99 5.61 7.94 -3.53
CA ILE A 99 5.10 7.85 -4.90
C ILE A 99 5.26 9.19 -5.61
N GLN A 100 4.90 10.29 -4.95
CA GLN A 100 5.04 11.64 -5.51
C GLN A 100 6.49 11.94 -5.85
N ARG A 101 7.41 11.61 -4.96
CA ARG A 101 8.85 11.80 -5.19
C ARG A 101 9.34 11.00 -6.40
N LYS A 102 8.90 9.74 -6.52
CA LYS A 102 9.25 8.90 -7.68
C LYS A 102 8.74 9.50 -8.98
N ILE A 103 7.50 10.00 -8.98
CA ILE A 103 6.91 10.65 -10.15
C ILE A 103 7.65 11.93 -10.50
N ASP A 104 7.99 12.75 -9.51
CA ASP A 104 8.75 13.97 -9.72
C ASP A 104 10.11 13.69 -10.34
N LEU A 105 10.79 12.64 -9.92
CA LEU A 105 12.08 12.22 -10.49
C LEU A 105 11.95 11.69 -11.91
N ILE A 106 10.84 11.07 -12.27
CA ILE A 106 10.56 10.64 -13.65
C ILE A 106 10.33 11.86 -14.55
N ASN A 107 9.53 12.82 -14.07
CA ASN A 107 9.18 14.03 -14.81
C ASN A 107 10.33 15.02 -14.89
N THR A 108 11.16 15.09 -13.84
CA THR A 108 12.28 16.04 -13.75
C THR A 108 13.48 15.33 -13.12
N PRO A 109 14.16 14.46 -13.88
CA PRO A 109 15.25 13.66 -13.33
C PRO A 109 16.45 14.56 -12.96
N GLU A 110 17.01 14.30 -11.77
CA GLU A 110 18.23 14.95 -11.30
C GLU A 110 19.47 14.39 -11.99
N THR A 111 19.41 13.12 -12.39
CA THR A 111 20.47 12.46 -13.13
C THR A 111 19.89 11.72 -14.32
N ILE A 112 20.64 11.69 -15.40
CA ILE A 112 20.26 11.00 -16.61
C ILE A 112 21.33 9.96 -16.90
N THR A 113 20.91 8.71 -17.12
CA THR A 113 21.81 7.67 -17.58
C THR A 113 21.97 7.82 -19.08
N SER A 114 23.17 8.05 -19.51
CA SER A 114 23.48 8.24 -20.93
C SER A 114 24.56 7.27 -21.34
N GLU A 115 24.45 6.80 -22.58
CA GLU A 115 25.51 6.00 -23.18
C GLU A 115 26.68 6.92 -23.52
N LEU A 116 27.86 6.52 -23.11
CA LEU A 116 29.08 7.26 -23.49
C LEU A 116 29.47 6.93 -24.91
N ILE A 117 29.34 7.91 -25.79
CA ILE A 117 29.78 7.77 -27.18
C ILE A 117 31.24 8.21 -27.22
N ASN A 118 32.10 7.27 -27.53
CA ASN A 118 33.53 7.54 -27.65
C ASN A 118 33.87 7.96 -29.08
N THR A 119 33.60 9.21 -29.40
CA THR A 119 33.96 9.81 -30.69
C THR A 119 35.22 10.61 -30.49
N ILE A 120 36.16 10.35 -31.34
CA ILE A 120 37.45 11.07 -31.38
C ILE A 120 37.58 11.86 -32.66
#